data_f63207cf67a4377f96b182b4f06f827f
#
_entry.id   f63207cf67a4377f96b182b4f06f827f
#
_cell.length_a   1.000
_cell.length_b   1.000
_cell.length_c   1.000
_cell.angle_alpha   90.00
_cell.angle_beta   90.00
_cell.angle_gamma   90.00
#
_symmetry.space_group_name_H-M   'P 1'
#
loop_
_entity.id
_entity.type
_entity.pdbx_description
1 polymer ?
#
loop_
_entity_poly.entity_id
_entity_poly.type
_entity_poly.pdbx_seq_one_letter_code
_entity_poly.pdbx_strand_id
1 'polypeptide(L)'
;MKIFIALLITMSCIDSYAQTPEAILQSKGIVLPEIPSPVANYVNAVRSGNLLFLSGKGPLQPNGKYITGKLGKDLDEQQGYEAARLTALIQLAVLKKELGSLSKVKRIVKVLGMVNCDSSFSNQPKVINGFSRRFH
;
A
#
# COMPACT_ATOMS: atom_id res chain seq x y z
N MET A 1 53.36 -39.12 16.62
CA MET A 1 52.12 -38.67 17.27
C MET A 1 51.55 -37.54 16.42
N LYS A 2 50.58 -37.88 15.55
CA LYS A 2 50.01 -36.91 14.56
C LYS A 2 48.70 -36.39 15.13
N ILE A 3 48.69 -35.10 15.47
CA ILE A 3 47.50 -34.39 15.97
C ILE A 3 46.67 -34.00 14.78
N PHE A 4 45.48 -34.64 14.60
CA PHE A 4 44.47 -34.24 13.64
C PHE A 4 43.64 -33.07 14.24
N ILE A 5 43.85 -31.87 13.76
CA ILE A 5 43.00 -30.72 14.06
C ILE A 5 41.80 -30.81 13.13
N ALA A 6 40.68 -31.27 13.65
CA ALA A 6 39.38 -31.19 12.93
C ALA A 6 38.87 -29.76 13.03
N LEU A 7 38.98 -29.01 11.93
CA LEU A 7 38.38 -27.66 11.77
C LEU A 7 36.90 -27.84 11.56
N LEU A 8 36.09 -27.66 12.60
CA LEU A 8 34.65 -27.67 12.54
C LEU A 8 34.21 -26.32 11.94
N ILE A 9 33.98 -26.29 10.63
CA ILE A 9 33.33 -25.13 9.97
C ILE A 9 31.85 -25.21 10.30
N THR A 10 31.41 -24.49 11.32
CA THR A 10 30.00 -24.22 11.57
C THR A 10 29.54 -23.24 10.50
N MET A 11 28.92 -23.79 9.46
CA MET A 11 28.26 -23.03 8.42
C MET A 11 26.99 -22.42 9.04
N SER A 12 27.09 -21.20 9.55
CA SER A 12 25.94 -20.42 10.01
C SER A 12 25.09 -20.14 8.78
N CYS A 13 24.00 -20.91 8.60
CA CYS A 13 22.94 -20.55 7.68
C CYS A 13 22.34 -19.24 8.20
N ILE A 14 22.74 -18.12 7.60
CA ILE A 14 22.05 -16.85 7.76
C ILE A 14 20.76 -17.03 6.98
N ASP A 15 19.69 -17.43 7.66
CA ASP A 15 18.35 -17.38 7.13
C ASP A 15 18.06 -15.92 6.79
N SER A 16 18.24 -15.56 5.52
CA SER A 16 17.82 -14.28 4.99
C SER A 16 16.29 -14.28 4.95
N TYR A 17 15.68 -14.02 6.09
CA TYR A 17 14.24 -13.78 6.15
C TYR A 17 13.95 -12.52 5.35
N ALA A 18 13.48 -12.69 4.12
CA ALA A 18 12.90 -11.57 3.37
C ALA A 18 11.81 -10.95 4.26
N GLN A 19 11.99 -9.67 4.62
CA GLN A 19 11.03 -8.97 5.48
C GLN A 19 9.65 -9.02 4.84
N THR A 20 8.66 -9.44 5.61
CA THR A 20 7.27 -9.41 5.15
C THR A 20 6.83 -7.95 4.92
N PRO A 21 5.89 -7.69 3.99
CA PRO A 21 5.36 -6.35 3.82
C PRO A 21 4.81 -5.75 5.12
N GLU A 22 4.22 -6.57 5.98
CA GLU A 22 3.75 -6.16 7.30
C GLU A 22 4.90 -5.72 8.21
N ALA A 23 6.02 -6.44 8.24
CA ALA A 23 7.19 -6.06 9.02
C ALA A 23 7.80 -4.75 8.50
N ILE A 24 7.80 -4.52 7.18
CA ILE A 24 8.24 -3.26 6.58
C ILE A 24 7.32 -2.11 7.00
N LEU A 25 6.00 -2.30 6.98
CA LEU A 25 5.05 -1.28 7.46
C LEU A 25 5.33 -0.94 8.93
N GLN A 26 5.49 -1.96 9.77
CA GLN A 26 5.76 -1.79 11.20
C GLN A 26 7.08 -1.06 11.44
N SER A 27 8.17 -1.42 10.76
CA SER A 27 9.47 -0.75 10.90
C SER A 27 9.45 0.72 10.49
N LYS A 28 8.52 1.10 9.59
CA LYS A 28 8.29 2.48 9.17
C LYS A 28 7.24 3.21 10.03
N GLY A 29 6.74 2.61 11.11
CA GLY A 29 5.69 3.17 11.96
C GLY A 29 4.35 3.36 11.23
N ILE A 30 4.12 2.61 10.14
CA ILE A 30 2.89 2.73 9.35
C ILE A 30 1.85 1.78 9.89
N VAL A 31 0.77 2.35 10.43
CA VAL A 31 -0.42 1.61 10.86
C VAL A 31 -1.45 1.67 9.73
N LEU A 32 -1.93 0.51 9.30
CA LEU A 32 -3.00 0.45 8.31
C LEU A 32 -4.32 0.87 8.97
N PRO A 33 -5.13 1.71 8.30
CA PRO A 33 -6.40 2.15 8.84
C PRO A 33 -7.41 1.00 8.92
N GLU A 34 -8.40 1.16 9.79
CA GLU A 34 -9.59 0.32 9.73
C GLU A 34 -10.36 0.58 8.43
N ILE A 35 -10.89 -0.49 7.85
CA ILE A 35 -11.66 -0.40 6.62
C ILE A 35 -13.10 -0.12 7.00
N PRO A 36 -13.68 1.03 6.62
CA PRO A 36 -15.09 1.28 6.86
C PRO A 36 -15.94 0.25 6.11
N SER A 37 -17.06 -0.11 6.70
CA SER A 37 -18.07 -0.92 6.00
C SER A 37 -18.54 -0.16 4.75
N PRO A 38 -18.80 -0.89 3.64
CA PRO A 38 -19.39 -0.26 2.47
C PRO A 38 -20.70 0.43 2.83
N VAL A 39 -20.88 1.68 2.39
CA VAL A 39 -22.10 2.45 2.62
C VAL A 39 -23.19 2.18 1.56
N ALA A 40 -22.90 1.31 0.59
CA ALA A 40 -23.79 0.95 -0.52
C ALA A 40 -23.65 -0.55 -0.85
N ASN A 41 -24.45 -1.04 -1.79
CA ASN A 41 -24.46 -2.44 -2.21
C ASN A 41 -23.25 -2.82 -3.07
N TYR A 42 -22.04 -2.65 -2.56
CA TYR A 42 -20.82 -3.13 -3.19
C TYR A 42 -19.89 -3.78 -2.16
N VAL A 43 -19.00 -4.64 -2.64
CA VAL A 43 -17.97 -5.28 -1.81
C VAL A 43 -16.61 -4.59 -2.01
N ASN A 44 -15.72 -4.69 -1.03
CA ASN A 44 -14.40 -4.07 -1.10
C ASN A 44 -13.50 -4.71 -2.15
N ALA A 45 -13.69 -6.01 -2.42
CA ALA A 45 -12.93 -6.74 -3.41
C ALA A 45 -13.73 -7.90 -4.00
N VAL A 46 -13.38 -8.28 -5.25
CA VAL A 46 -13.89 -9.48 -5.92
C VAL A 46 -12.70 -10.26 -6.46
N ARG A 47 -12.68 -11.56 -6.17
CA ARG A 47 -11.64 -12.46 -6.66
C ARG A 47 -12.12 -13.21 -7.92
N SER A 48 -11.26 -13.25 -8.94
CA SER A 48 -11.44 -14.05 -10.14
C SER A 48 -10.14 -14.80 -10.43
N GLY A 49 -10.13 -16.09 -10.16
CA GLY A 49 -8.91 -16.91 -10.24
C GLY A 49 -7.79 -16.37 -9.35
N ASN A 50 -6.68 -15.99 -9.95
CA ASN A 50 -5.52 -15.39 -9.25
C ASN A 50 -5.52 -13.85 -9.24
N LEU A 51 -6.57 -13.22 -9.75
CA LEU A 51 -6.73 -11.78 -9.74
C LEU A 51 -7.68 -11.35 -8.62
N LEU A 52 -7.34 -10.25 -7.95
CA LEU A 52 -8.20 -9.57 -6.99
C LEU A 52 -8.48 -8.16 -7.50
N PHE A 53 -9.75 -7.88 -7.76
CA PHE A 53 -10.23 -6.58 -8.18
C PHE A 53 -10.72 -5.82 -6.96
N LEU A 54 -10.12 -4.66 -6.70
CA LEU A 54 -10.50 -3.82 -5.56
C LEU A 54 -11.45 -2.73 -6.01
N SER A 55 -12.46 -2.44 -5.18
CA SER A 55 -13.33 -1.28 -5.36
C SER A 55 -12.54 0.01 -5.13
N GLY A 56 -12.92 1.07 -5.84
CA GLY A 56 -12.32 2.39 -5.68
C GLY A 56 -12.40 2.90 -4.24
N LYS A 57 -11.36 3.59 -3.80
CA LYS A 57 -11.28 4.24 -2.48
C LYS A 57 -10.85 5.68 -2.64
N GLY A 58 -11.30 6.51 -1.71
CA GLY A 58 -10.88 7.90 -1.58
C GLY A 58 -9.99 8.12 -0.36
N PRO A 59 -9.43 9.32 -0.19
CA PRO A 59 -8.52 9.67 0.90
C PRO A 59 -9.27 9.91 2.21
N LEU A 60 -9.68 8.83 2.87
CA LEU A 60 -10.35 8.88 4.18
C LEU A 60 -9.32 9.11 5.27
N GLN A 61 -9.55 10.13 6.08
CA GLN A 61 -8.72 10.48 7.25
C GLN A 61 -9.13 9.66 8.48
N PRO A 62 -8.27 9.55 9.52
CA PRO A 62 -8.61 8.87 10.77
C PRO A 62 -9.83 9.44 11.49
N ASN A 63 -10.15 10.71 11.26
CA ASN A 63 -11.35 11.38 11.82
C ASN A 63 -12.65 11.05 11.07
N GLY A 64 -12.62 10.11 10.11
CA GLY A 64 -13.77 9.70 9.31
C GLY A 64 -14.16 10.66 8.17
N LYS A 65 -13.40 11.74 7.93
CA LYS A 65 -13.68 12.70 6.86
C LYS A 65 -12.79 12.44 5.65
N TYR A 66 -13.33 12.64 4.45
CA TYR A 66 -12.54 12.61 3.23
C TYR A 66 -11.82 13.94 3.00
N ILE A 67 -10.61 13.88 2.46
CA ILE A 67 -9.96 15.05 1.87
C ILE A 67 -10.69 15.33 0.56
N THR A 68 -11.27 16.51 0.44
CA THR A 68 -12.05 16.95 -0.72
C THR A 68 -11.49 18.25 -1.26
N GLY A 69 -11.72 18.53 -2.54
CA GLY A 69 -11.27 19.74 -3.22
C GLY A 69 -10.71 19.45 -4.61
N LYS A 70 -10.35 20.51 -5.33
CA LYS A 70 -9.68 20.47 -6.62
C LYS A 70 -8.21 20.86 -6.46
N LEU A 71 -7.30 20.04 -6.97
CA LEU A 71 -5.89 20.39 -7.07
C LEU A 71 -5.68 21.58 -8.02
N GLY A 72 -4.80 22.47 -7.59
CA GLY A 72 -4.56 23.71 -8.31
C GLY A 72 -5.57 24.83 -7.99
N LYS A 73 -6.63 24.54 -7.22
CA LYS A 73 -7.60 25.53 -6.74
C LYS A 73 -7.75 25.49 -5.22
N ASP A 74 -8.22 24.39 -4.67
CA ASP A 74 -8.55 24.22 -3.24
C ASP A 74 -7.41 23.50 -2.49
N LEU A 75 -6.64 22.70 -3.21
CA LEU A 75 -5.54 21.89 -2.70
C LEU A 75 -4.27 22.12 -3.54
N ASP A 76 -3.13 22.08 -2.89
CA ASP A 76 -1.83 22.06 -3.56
C ASP A 76 -1.36 20.64 -3.96
N GLU A 77 -0.24 20.54 -4.67
CA GLU A 77 0.35 19.28 -5.13
C GLU A 77 0.71 18.36 -3.96
N GLN A 78 1.26 18.91 -2.86
CA GLN A 78 1.66 18.12 -1.69
C GLN A 78 0.45 17.56 -0.97
N GLN A 79 -0.61 18.32 -0.81
CA GLN A 79 -1.87 17.87 -0.23
C GLN A 79 -2.50 16.76 -1.08
N GLY A 80 -2.42 16.88 -2.40
CA GLY A 80 -2.84 15.83 -3.33
C GLY A 80 -2.00 14.55 -3.20
N TYR A 81 -0.68 14.69 -3.07
CA TYR A 81 0.23 13.55 -2.83
C TYR A 81 -0.15 12.81 -1.53
N GLU A 82 -0.40 13.54 -0.44
CA GLU A 82 -0.80 12.94 0.84
C GLU A 82 -2.19 12.28 0.76
N ALA A 83 -3.13 12.87 0.03
CA ALA A 83 -4.43 12.26 -0.22
C ALA A 83 -4.28 10.92 -0.98
N ALA A 84 -3.44 10.88 -2.01
CA ALA A 84 -3.13 9.65 -2.74
C ALA A 84 -2.44 8.61 -1.84
N ARG A 85 -1.53 9.04 -0.94
CA ARG A 85 -0.88 8.18 0.04
C ARG A 85 -1.88 7.55 1.02
N LEU A 86 -2.80 8.32 1.55
CA LEU A 86 -3.87 7.80 2.42
C LEU A 86 -4.72 6.76 1.69
N THR A 87 -5.09 7.03 0.45
CA THR A 87 -5.85 6.10 -0.39
C THR A 87 -5.10 4.77 -0.57
N ALA A 88 -3.76 4.81 -0.76
CA ALA A 88 -2.94 3.61 -0.85
C ALA A 88 -2.97 2.78 0.45
N LEU A 89 -2.89 3.43 1.62
CA LEU A 89 -2.96 2.72 2.91
C LEU A 89 -4.31 2.03 3.11
N ILE A 90 -5.41 2.64 2.67
CA ILE A 90 -6.73 2.03 2.71
C ILE A 90 -6.79 0.80 1.79
N GLN A 91 -6.23 0.90 0.58
CA GLN A 91 -6.19 -0.25 -0.35
C GLN A 91 -5.31 -1.38 0.18
N LEU A 92 -4.18 -1.08 0.83
CA LEU A 92 -3.36 -2.08 1.52
C LEU A 92 -4.13 -2.76 2.67
N ALA A 93 -4.91 -1.99 3.43
CA ALA A 93 -5.77 -2.54 4.49
C ALA A 93 -6.84 -3.49 3.91
N VAL A 94 -7.47 -3.12 2.78
CA VAL A 94 -8.40 -3.99 2.06
C VAL A 94 -7.71 -5.29 1.63
N LEU A 95 -6.54 -5.21 0.97
CA LEU A 95 -5.76 -6.38 0.56
C LEU A 95 -5.44 -7.29 1.74
N LYS A 96 -4.98 -6.73 2.86
CA LYS A 96 -4.66 -7.50 4.06
C LYS A 96 -5.90 -8.20 4.62
N LYS A 97 -7.04 -7.51 4.66
CA LYS A 97 -8.31 -8.10 5.15
C LYS A 97 -8.78 -9.25 4.26
N GLU A 98 -8.76 -9.07 2.95
CA GLU A 98 -9.25 -10.08 1.98
C GLU A 98 -8.32 -11.30 1.87
N LEU A 99 -7.01 -11.09 1.99
CA LEU A 99 -6.01 -12.15 1.80
C LEU A 99 -5.50 -12.75 3.12
N GLY A 100 -5.72 -12.06 4.26
CA GLY A 100 -5.16 -12.39 5.57
C GLY A 100 -3.69 -11.94 5.74
N SER A 101 -2.93 -11.79 4.65
CA SER A 101 -1.55 -11.27 4.65
C SER A 101 -1.24 -10.59 3.32
N LEU A 102 -0.47 -9.49 3.38
CA LEU A 102 0.06 -8.80 2.19
C LEU A 102 1.12 -9.62 1.46
N SER A 103 1.78 -10.57 2.13
CA SER A 103 2.77 -11.48 1.52
C SER A 103 2.16 -12.38 0.44
N LYS A 104 0.83 -12.51 0.39
CA LYS A 104 0.14 -13.23 -0.68
C LYS A 104 0.00 -12.44 -1.98
N VAL A 105 0.28 -11.15 -1.96
CA VAL A 105 0.28 -10.29 -3.14
C VAL A 105 1.58 -10.49 -3.90
N LYS A 106 1.53 -11.12 -5.06
CA LYS A 106 2.72 -11.33 -5.90
C LYS A 106 3.14 -10.07 -6.64
N ARG A 107 2.17 -9.30 -7.13
CA ARG A 107 2.41 -8.02 -7.81
C ARG A 107 1.11 -7.24 -7.99
N ILE A 108 1.24 -5.94 -8.15
CA ILE A 108 0.14 -5.08 -8.62
C ILE A 108 0.13 -5.11 -10.15
N VAL A 109 -1.01 -5.50 -10.72
CA VAL A 109 -1.16 -5.63 -12.19
C VAL A 109 -1.53 -4.29 -12.81
N LYS A 110 -2.45 -3.54 -12.18
CA LYS A 110 -2.94 -2.27 -12.69
C LYS A 110 -3.44 -1.40 -11.54
N VAL A 111 -3.18 -0.10 -11.66
CA VAL A 111 -3.79 0.94 -10.83
C VAL A 111 -4.48 1.94 -11.75
N LEU A 112 -5.73 2.26 -11.45
CA LEU A 112 -6.45 3.38 -12.07
C LEU A 112 -6.57 4.48 -11.01
N GLY A 113 -5.86 5.58 -11.21
CA GLY A 113 -5.92 6.77 -10.35
C GLY A 113 -6.69 7.89 -11.05
N MET A 114 -7.67 8.46 -10.35
CA MET A 114 -8.41 9.63 -10.81
C MET A 114 -8.04 10.82 -9.93
N VAL A 115 -7.67 11.92 -10.56
CA VAL A 115 -7.25 13.15 -9.88
C VAL A 115 -8.25 14.25 -10.20
N ASN A 116 -8.97 14.73 -9.18
CA ASN A 116 -9.83 15.89 -9.32
C ASN A 116 -8.98 17.16 -9.28
N CYS A 117 -8.86 17.85 -10.41
CA CYS A 117 -8.00 19.03 -10.51
C CYS A 117 -8.63 20.14 -11.37
N ASP A 118 -8.08 21.34 -11.23
CA ASP A 118 -8.36 22.45 -12.12
C ASP A 118 -7.75 22.18 -13.52
N SER A 119 -8.29 22.83 -14.53
CA SER A 119 -7.84 22.68 -15.92
C SER A 119 -6.39 23.13 -16.14
N SER A 120 -5.88 24.02 -15.31
CA SER A 120 -4.49 24.50 -15.35
C SER A 120 -3.50 23.57 -14.66
N PHE A 121 -3.97 22.61 -13.86
CA PHE A 121 -3.09 21.69 -13.12
C PHE A 121 -2.57 20.57 -14.01
N SER A 122 -1.25 20.43 -14.12
CA SER A 122 -0.60 19.48 -15.03
C SER A 122 0.25 18.40 -14.31
N ASN A 123 0.35 18.43 -12.97
CA ASN A 123 1.21 17.56 -12.19
C ASN A 123 0.51 16.31 -11.63
N GLN A 124 -0.53 15.80 -12.29
CA GLN A 124 -1.25 14.59 -11.86
C GLN A 124 -0.32 13.39 -11.58
N PRO A 125 0.75 13.13 -12.38
CA PRO A 125 1.67 12.02 -12.10
C PRO A 125 2.36 12.16 -10.74
N LYS A 126 2.72 13.37 -10.31
CA LYS A 126 3.36 13.60 -9.01
C LYS A 126 2.40 13.27 -7.86
N VAL A 127 1.12 13.62 -8.02
CA VAL A 127 0.07 13.26 -7.05
C VAL A 127 -0.07 11.74 -6.94
N ILE A 128 -0.17 11.03 -8.07
CA ILE A 128 -0.31 9.56 -8.09
C ILE A 128 0.93 8.85 -7.54
N ASN A 129 2.11 9.46 -7.57
CA ASN A 129 3.30 8.91 -6.91
C ASN A 129 3.11 8.72 -5.40
N GLY A 130 2.24 9.50 -4.75
CA GLY A 130 1.85 9.29 -3.35
C GLY A 130 1.22 7.91 -3.12
N PHE A 131 0.47 7.43 -4.11
CA PHE A 131 -0.13 6.08 -4.12
C PHE A 131 0.91 5.01 -4.49
N SER A 132 1.53 5.11 -5.65
CA SER A 132 2.34 4.05 -6.24
C SER A 132 3.60 3.71 -5.43
N ARG A 133 4.25 4.68 -4.80
CA ARG A 133 5.43 4.45 -3.94
C ARG A 133 5.16 3.59 -2.70
N ARG A 134 3.91 3.22 -2.40
CA ARG A 134 3.56 2.33 -1.28
C ARG A 134 3.55 0.86 -1.67
N PHE A 135 3.64 0.56 -2.97
CA PHE A 135 3.64 -0.79 -3.52
C PHE A 135 5.01 -1.25 -4.04
N HIS A 136 6.06 -0.46 -3.80
CA HIS A 136 7.47 -0.76 -4.10
C HIS A 136 8.27 -1.03 -2.84
#